data_bf94061bf0e72f6e3d679b2b73f2be3c
#
_entry.id   bf94061bf0e72f6e3d679b2b73f2be3c
#
_cell.length_a   1.000
_cell.length_b   1.000
_cell.length_c   1.000
_cell.angle_alpha   90.00
_cell.angle_beta   90.00
_cell.angle_gamma   90.00
#
_symmetry.space_group_name_H-M   'P 1'
#
loop_
_entity.id
_entity.type
_entity.pdbx_description
1 polymer ?
#
loop_
_entity_poly.entity_id
_entity_poly.type
_entity_poly.pdbx_seq_one_letter_code
_entity_poly.pdbx_strand_id
1 'polypeptide(L)'
;GKDATWADVNTKVKASLEDAKAKGGNVVVLTNTMASPSTDVLIASLTAKYPTTKHVVYDAVSESNALDAFQAVYGVRALANYDFSKADVIVSVGADFLGDWQGGGFDAGYAQGRIPKNGMMSKHIQIESNMSLAGANADVRIPMTVAQQKQALADLYYAVVSGAQPKNTQIAKAAKQLKDAKSKGVVVTGLDDVNAQLVALAINNALQSEAFNPSDA
;
A
#
# COMPACT_ATOMS: atom_id res chain seq x y z
N GLY A 1 8.99 -31.99 21.06
CA GLY A 1 7.64 -32.17 20.55
C GLY A 1 7.33 -33.65 20.35
N LYS A 2 6.05 -33.99 20.29
CA LYS A 2 5.58 -35.33 19.92
C LYS A 2 4.62 -35.16 18.75
N ASP A 3 4.62 -36.14 17.85
CA ASP A 3 3.64 -36.19 16.77
C ASP A 3 2.22 -36.27 17.34
N ALA A 4 1.27 -35.61 16.70
CA ALA A 4 -0.13 -35.61 17.06
C ALA A 4 -1.00 -35.69 15.81
N THR A 5 -2.13 -36.36 15.90
CA THR A 5 -3.13 -36.40 14.84
C THR A 5 -4.01 -35.13 14.88
N TRP A 6 -4.65 -34.78 13.77
CA TRP A 6 -5.65 -33.71 13.74
C TRP A 6 -6.81 -33.96 14.71
N ALA A 7 -7.19 -35.21 14.94
CA ALA A 7 -8.22 -35.57 15.91
C ALA A 7 -7.79 -35.21 17.35
N ASP A 8 -6.53 -35.48 17.69
CA ASP A 8 -5.97 -35.11 19.03
C ASP A 8 -5.93 -33.59 19.19
N VAL A 9 -5.48 -32.86 18.16
CA VAL A 9 -5.43 -31.38 18.18
C VAL A 9 -6.83 -30.80 18.35
N ASN A 10 -7.81 -31.25 17.56
CA ASN A 10 -9.19 -30.78 17.63
C ASN A 10 -9.81 -31.04 19.03
N THR A 11 -9.57 -32.24 19.57
CA THR A 11 -10.05 -32.60 20.92
C THR A 11 -9.47 -31.67 21.99
N LYS A 12 -8.16 -31.41 21.92
CA LYS A 12 -7.45 -30.54 22.87
C LYS A 12 -7.91 -29.09 22.78
N VAL A 13 -8.00 -28.55 21.55
CA VAL A 13 -8.45 -27.16 21.32
C VAL A 13 -9.88 -26.98 21.81
N LYS A 14 -10.79 -27.91 21.48
CA LYS A 14 -12.18 -27.87 21.94
C LYS A 14 -12.28 -27.89 23.46
N ALA A 15 -11.54 -28.79 24.11
CA ALA A 15 -11.52 -28.88 25.57
C ALA A 15 -11.01 -27.58 26.21
N SER A 16 -9.98 -26.97 25.67
CA SER A 16 -9.44 -25.68 26.15
C SER A 16 -10.44 -24.53 26.01
N LEU A 17 -11.18 -24.47 24.89
CA LEU A 17 -12.21 -23.45 24.65
C LEU A 17 -13.41 -23.63 25.60
N GLU A 18 -13.87 -24.87 25.85
CA GLU A 18 -14.94 -25.16 26.80
C GLU A 18 -14.52 -24.86 28.26
N ASP A 19 -13.27 -25.16 28.62
CA ASP A 19 -12.72 -24.83 29.95
C ASP A 19 -12.64 -23.31 30.15
N ALA A 20 -12.15 -22.56 29.15
CA ALA A 20 -12.13 -21.10 29.16
C ALA A 20 -13.54 -20.53 29.33
N LYS A 21 -14.52 -21.05 28.59
CA LYS A 21 -15.92 -20.64 28.70
C LYS A 21 -16.48 -20.91 30.12
N ALA A 22 -16.23 -22.09 30.66
CA ALA A 22 -16.72 -22.49 31.99
C ALA A 22 -16.12 -21.62 33.13
N LYS A 23 -14.88 -21.16 32.96
CA LYS A 23 -14.17 -20.31 33.93
C LYS A 23 -14.38 -18.81 33.69
N GLY A 24 -15.15 -18.40 32.68
CA GLY A 24 -15.30 -16.98 32.29
C GLY A 24 -14.00 -16.37 31.79
N GLY A 25 -13.08 -17.20 31.26
CA GLY A 25 -11.80 -16.77 30.72
C GLY A 25 -11.95 -16.12 29.37
N ASN A 26 -11.02 -15.21 29.02
CA ASN A 26 -10.96 -14.60 27.71
C ASN A 26 -10.33 -15.56 26.67
N VAL A 27 -10.93 -15.60 25.48
CA VAL A 27 -10.37 -16.23 24.29
C VAL A 27 -9.92 -15.12 23.34
N VAL A 28 -8.70 -15.18 22.86
CA VAL A 28 -8.19 -14.20 21.89
C VAL A 28 -7.86 -14.92 20.58
N VAL A 29 -8.46 -14.46 19.49
CA VAL A 29 -8.07 -14.83 18.12
C VAL A 29 -7.16 -13.74 17.61
N LEU A 30 -5.88 -14.04 17.49
CA LEU A 30 -4.88 -13.11 16.97
C LEU A 30 -4.59 -13.46 15.51
N THR A 31 -4.77 -12.49 14.61
CA THR A 31 -4.52 -12.64 13.18
C THR A 31 -3.78 -11.41 12.63
N ASN A 32 -3.23 -11.53 11.44
CA ASN A 32 -2.97 -10.36 10.59
C ASN A 32 -4.27 -9.86 9.95
N THR A 33 -4.21 -8.73 9.24
CA THR A 33 -5.32 -8.27 8.39
C THR A 33 -5.62 -9.33 7.31
N MET A 34 -6.89 -9.72 7.20
CA MET A 34 -7.36 -10.71 6.24
C MET A 34 -8.60 -10.16 5.52
N ALA A 35 -8.50 -10.01 4.21
CA ALA A 35 -9.63 -9.67 3.33
C ALA A 35 -10.35 -10.96 2.91
N SER A 36 -11.06 -11.59 3.85
CA SER A 36 -11.69 -12.89 3.62
C SER A 36 -13.07 -12.95 4.27
N PRO A 37 -14.16 -12.74 3.49
CA PRO A 37 -15.51 -12.81 4.03
C PRO A 37 -15.85 -14.15 4.70
N SER A 38 -15.30 -15.25 4.20
CA SER A 38 -15.48 -16.58 4.82
C SER A 38 -14.80 -16.67 6.20
N THR A 39 -13.63 -16.06 6.37
CA THR A 39 -12.94 -15.99 7.67
C THR A 39 -13.72 -15.12 8.65
N ASP A 40 -14.29 -14.01 8.21
CA ASP A 40 -15.13 -13.15 9.06
C ASP A 40 -16.35 -13.91 9.60
N VAL A 41 -17.01 -14.70 8.74
CA VAL A 41 -18.13 -15.57 9.17
C VAL A 41 -17.69 -16.60 10.18
N LEU A 42 -16.50 -17.21 10.03
CA LEU A 42 -15.96 -18.18 10.98
C LEU A 42 -15.63 -17.52 12.33
N ILE A 43 -15.00 -16.35 12.33
CA ILE A 43 -14.70 -15.58 13.54
C ILE A 43 -16.00 -15.17 14.25
N ALA A 44 -17.00 -14.68 13.50
CA ALA A 44 -18.31 -14.35 14.06
C ALA A 44 -19.00 -15.58 14.70
N SER A 45 -18.93 -16.73 14.05
CA SER A 45 -19.48 -17.99 14.56
C SER A 45 -18.76 -18.45 15.83
N LEU A 46 -17.43 -18.29 15.88
CA LEU A 46 -16.64 -18.60 17.09
C LEU A 46 -17.02 -17.67 18.24
N THR A 47 -17.14 -16.37 17.99
CA THR A 47 -17.54 -15.37 18.98
C THR A 47 -18.97 -15.61 19.51
N ALA A 48 -19.89 -15.99 18.64
CA ALA A 48 -21.25 -16.35 19.05
C ALA A 48 -21.26 -17.56 19.98
N LYS A 49 -20.41 -18.55 19.73
CA LYS A 49 -20.31 -19.75 20.56
C LYS A 49 -19.56 -19.52 21.88
N TYR A 50 -18.53 -18.67 21.84
CA TYR A 50 -17.67 -18.31 22.96
C TYR A 50 -17.70 -16.78 23.15
N PRO A 51 -18.67 -16.21 23.89
CA PRO A 51 -18.92 -14.77 23.94
C PRO A 51 -17.79 -13.92 24.52
N THR A 52 -16.83 -14.54 25.25
CA THR A 52 -15.62 -13.87 25.75
C THR A 52 -14.49 -13.79 24.71
N THR A 53 -14.76 -14.25 23.47
CA THR A 53 -13.79 -14.19 22.38
C THR A 53 -13.61 -12.75 21.90
N LYS A 54 -12.35 -12.33 21.77
CA LYS A 54 -11.95 -11.07 21.13
C LYS A 54 -11.11 -11.37 19.89
N HIS A 55 -11.50 -10.83 18.76
CA HIS A 55 -10.64 -10.82 17.59
C HIS A 55 -9.71 -9.61 17.65
N VAL A 56 -8.40 -9.86 17.57
CA VAL A 56 -7.35 -8.84 17.58
C VAL A 56 -6.55 -8.98 16.30
N VAL A 57 -6.51 -7.92 15.53
CA VAL A 57 -5.69 -7.84 14.31
C VAL A 57 -4.38 -7.14 14.66
N TYR A 58 -3.27 -7.75 14.29
CA TYR A 58 -1.93 -7.20 14.45
C TYR A 58 -1.09 -7.45 13.20
N ASP A 59 -0.71 -6.36 12.55
CA ASP A 59 0.19 -6.37 11.40
C ASP A 59 1.52 -5.74 11.82
N ALA A 60 2.62 -6.49 11.71
CA ALA A 60 3.96 -5.99 11.99
C ALA A 60 4.42 -5.00 10.90
N VAL A 61 3.98 -5.22 9.67
CA VAL A 61 4.04 -4.26 8.56
C VAL A 61 2.60 -3.95 8.19
N SER A 62 2.20 -2.70 8.27
CA SER A 62 0.79 -2.31 8.18
C SER A 62 0.59 -1.21 7.15
N GLU A 63 -0.50 -1.31 6.39
CA GLU A 63 -0.99 -0.26 5.50
C GLU A 63 -1.89 0.77 6.22
N SER A 64 -1.95 0.75 7.56
CA SER A 64 -2.84 1.63 8.33
C SER A 64 -2.64 3.10 8.03
N ASN A 65 -1.40 3.56 7.84
CA ASN A 65 -1.12 4.95 7.48
C ASN A 65 -1.70 5.34 6.11
N ALA A 66 -1.70 4.43 5.14
CA ALA A 66 -2.33 4.63 3.83
C ALA A 66 -3.85 4.67 3.95
N LEU A 67 -4.43 3.71 4.71
CA LEU A 67 -5.87 3.65 4.99
C LEU A 67 -6.38 4.91 5.68
N ASP A 68 -5.66 5.39 6.71
CA ASP A 68 -6.03 6.58 7.49
C ASP A 68 -5.89 7.86 6.68
N ALA A 69 -4.86 7.97 5.84
CA ALA A 69 -4.69 9.08 4.91
C ALA A 69 -5.83 9.13 3.88
N PHE A 70 -6.20 7.98 3.31
CA PHE A 70 -7.29 7.89 2.35
C PHE A 70 -8.63 8.28 3.00
N GLN A 71 -8.89 7.79 4.22
CA GLN A 71 -10.07 8.16 4.99
C GLN A 71 -10.12 9.68 5.29
N ALA A 72 -9.00 10.28 5.62
CA ALA A 72 -8.94 11.72 5.90
C ALA A 72 -9.30 12.59 4.68
N VAL A 73 -9.00 12.12 3.46
CA VAL A 73 -9.25 12.88 2.23
C VAL A 73 -10.61 12.53 1.60
N TYR A 74 -10.99 11.25 1.62
CA TYR A 74 -12.16 10.76 0.87
C TYR A 74 -13.30 10.24 1.76
N GLY A 75 -13.12 10.21 3.08
CA GLY A 75 -14.16 9.80 4.04
C GLY A 75 -14.35 8.28 4.18
N VAL A 76 -13.66 7.48 3.39
CA VAL A 76 -13.73 6.00 3.42
C VAL A 76 -12.36 5.44 3.78
N ARG A 77 -12.30 4.47 4.70
CA ARG A 77 -11.07 3.80 5.08
C ARG A 77 -10.78 2.66 4.11
N ALA A 78 -10.06 2.96 3.05
CA ALA A 78 -9.73 2.04 1.95
C ALA A 78 -8.31 2.29 1.45
N LEU A 79 -7.74 1.34 0.71
CA LEU A 79 -6.50 1.56 -0.03
C LEU A 79 -6.82 2.19 -1.38
N ALA A 80 -6.00 3.15 -1.78
CA ALA A 80 -6.12 3.78 -3.08
C ALA A 80 -5.89 2.77 -4.21
N ASN A 81 -6.74 2.76 -5.22
CA ASN A 81 -6.53 1.95 -6.41
C ASN A 81 -5.76 2.73 -7.48
N TYR A 82 -4.81 2.03 -8.13
CA TYR A 82 -3.95 2.60 -9.17
C TYR A 82 -3.98 1.75 -10.44
N ASP A 83 -4.27 2.38 -11.57
CA ASP A 83 -4.20 1.77 -12.90
C ASP A 83 -3.00 2.33 -13.67
N PHE A 84 -1.83 1.70 -13.53
CA PHE A 84 -0.61 2.15 -14.20
C PHE A 84 -0.65 2.06 -15.73
N SER A 85 -1.64 1.38 -16.33
CA SER A 85 -1.81 1.36 -17.79
C SER A 85 -2.17 2.73 -18.37
N LYS A 86 -2.68 3.64 -17.51
CA LYS A 86 -3.05 5.01 -17.87
C LYS A 86 -1.94 6.03 -17.62
N ALA A 87 -0.80 5.61 -17.05
CA ALA A 87 0.29 6.50 -16.72
C ALA A 87 1.36 6.56 -17.81
N ASP A 88 1.72 7.76 -18.24
CA ASP A 88 2.91 8.00 -19.06
C ASP A 88 4.15 8.23 -18.18
N VAL A 89 3.98 8.74 -16.94
CA VAL A 89 5.06 8.96 -15.97
C VAL A 89 4.63 8.44 -14.61
N ILE A 90 5.40 7.52 -14.06
CA ILE A 90 5.23 6.96 -12.72
C ILE A 90 6.41 7.40 -11.86
N VAL A 91 6.13 8.06 -10.73
CA VAL A 91 7.13 8.34 -9.70
C VAL A 91 6.74 7.57 -8.45
N SER A 92 7.57 6.61 -8.07
CA SER A 92 7.40 5.82 -6.87
C SER A 92 8.41 6.25 -5.80
N VAL A 93 7.93 6.47 -4.58
CA VAL A 93 8.76 6.81 -3.42
C VAL A 93 8.63 5.70 -2.39
N GLY A 94 9.54 4.75 -2.43
CA GLY A 94 9.59 3.62 -1.51
C GLY A 94 8.53 2.54 -1.72
N ALA A 95 7.68 2.63 -2.75
CA ALA A 95 6.68 1.60 -3.02
C ALA A 95 7.23 0.53 -3.98
N ASP A 96 7.26 -0.73 -3.54
CA ASP A 96 7.55 -1.87 -4.41
C ASP A 96 6.26 -2.41 -5.03
N PHE A 97 5.64 -1.63 -5.90
CA PHE A 97 4.35 -1.95 -6.51
C PHE A 97 4.39 -3.11 -7.53
N LEU A 98 5.58 -3.61 -7.87
CA LEU A 98 5.75 -4.87 -8.64
C LEU A 98 5.92 -6.08 -7.72
N GLY A 99 6.13 -5.84 -6.41
CA GLY A 99 6.14 -6.86 -5.37
C GLY A 99 4.79 -6.95 -4.66
N ASP A 100 4.82 -6.88 -3.34
CA ASP A 100 3.67 -7.10 -2.46
C ASP A 100 3.03 -5.82 -1.88
N TRP A 101 3.46 -4.63 -2.35
CA TRP A 101 2.90 -3.35 -1.91
C TRP A 101 1.38 -3.32 -2.07
N GLN A 102 0.67 -3.00 -0.98
CA GLN A 102 -0.80 -2.97 -0.90
C GLN A 102 -1.48 -4.27 -1.39
N GLY A 103 -0.82 -5.43 -1.22
CA GLY A 103 -1.34 -6.72 -1.65
C GLY A 103 -1.07 -7.09 -3.11
N GLY A 104 -0.31 -6.27 -3.84
CA GLY A 104 0.10 -6.57 -5.22
C GLY A 104 -0.98 -6.33 -6.27
N GLY A 105 -0.79 -6.89 -7.47
CA GLY A 105 -1.77 -6.83 -8.58
C GLY A 105 -1.59 -5.65 -9.54
N PHE A 106 -0.56 -4.81 -9.36
CA PHE A 106 -0.30 -3.63 -10.19
C PHE A 106 0.58 -3.93 -11.43
N ASP A 107 1.17 -5.12 -11.49
CA ASP A 107 2.11 -5.57 -12.53
C ASP A 107 1.47 -5.61 -13.92
N ALA A 108 0.23 -6.06 -14.03
CA ALA A 108 -0.49 -6.14 -15.30
C ALA A 108 -0.69 -4.76 -15.94
N GLY A 109 -1.15 -3.77 -15.17
CA GLY A 109 -1.31 -2.39 -15.63
C GLY A 109 0.04 -1.76 -15.99
N TYR A 110 1.06 -1.97 -15.16
CA TYR A 110 2.42 -1.50 -15.43
C TYR A 110 2.97 -2.11 -16.73
N ALA A 111 2.87 -3.42 -16.91
CA ALA A 111 3.36 -4.10 -18.12
C ALA A 111 2.72 -3.55 -19.40
N GLN A 112 1.43 -3.23 -19.38
CA GLN A 112 0.75 -2.62 -20.53
C GLN A 112 1.36 -1.26 -20.92
N GLY A 113 1.71 -0.42 -19.93
CA GLY A 113 2.39 0.85 -20.15
C GLY A 113 3.82 0.70 -20.68
N ARG A 114 4.44 -0.46 -20.46
CA ARG A 114 5.82 -0.77 -20.89
C ARG A 114 5.92 -1.39 -22.28
N ILE A 115 4.79 -1.63 -22.94
CA ILE A 115 4.77 -2.03 -24.35
C ILE A 115 4.94 -0.79 -25.20
N PRO A 116 6.03 -0.68 -26.01
CA PRO A 116 6.25 0.51 -26.83
C PRO A 116 5.13 0.74 -27.84
N LYS A 117 4.55 1.94 -27.81
CA LYS A 117 3.58 2.41 -28.80
C LYS A 117 4.18 3.62 -29.54
N ASN A 118 4.38 3.52 -30.84
CA ASN A 118 5.03 4.57 -31.63
C ASN A 118 6.42 4.98 -31.10
N GLY A 119 7.19 4.01 -30.59
CA GLY A 119 8.52 4.25 -30.04
C GLY A 119 8.53 4.85 -28.62
N MET A 120 7.39 5.05 -28.00
CA MET A 120 7.26 5.56 -26.62
C MET A 120 6.62 4.52 -25.69
N MET A 121 7.04 4.53 -24.44
CA MET A 121 6.46 3.74 -23.35
C MET A 121 6.44 4.59 -22.08
N SER A 122 5.70 4.15 -21.07
CA SER A 122 5.64 4.83 -19.76
C SER A 122 7.04 4.95 -19.16
N LYS A 123 7.31 6.04 -18.46
CA LYS A 123 8.56 6.27 -17.75
C LYS A 123 8.38 6.02 -16.26
N HIS A 124 9.23 5.19 -15.72
CA HIS A 124 9.23 4.86 -14.28
C HIS A 124 10.46 5.45 -13.59
N ILE A 125 10.24 6.24 -12.54
CA ILE A 125 11.24 6.81 -11.66
C ILE A 125 11.02 6.25 -10.27
N GLN A 126 12.00 5.52 -9.75
CA GLN A 126 11.96 4.91 -8.42
C GLN A 126 12.91 5.61 -7.46
N ILE A 127 12.39 6.09 -6.33
CA ILE A 127 13.15 6.70 -5.23
C ILE A 127 13.07 5.74 -4.05
N GLU A 128 14.18 5.12 -3.66
CA GLU A 128 14.17 4.06 -2.65
C GLU A 128 15.52 3.87 -1.97
N SER A 129 15.57 3.20 -0.83
CA SER A 129 16.84 2.86 -0.16
C SER A 129 17.42 1.54 -0.66
N ASN A 130 16.62 0.48 -0.67
CA ASN A 130 17.02 -0.84 -1.18
C ASN A 130 16.51 -1.00 -2.61
N MET A 131 17.21 -1.78 -3.42
CA MET A 131 16.73 -2.12 -4.75
C MET A 131 15.60 -3.14 -4.64
N SER A 132 14.38 -2.65 -4.87
CA SER A 132 13.17 -3.46 -4.92
C SER A 132 12.95 -4.05 -6.32
N LEU A 133 11.92 -4.87 -6.49
CA LEU A 133 11.53 -5.36 -7.82
C LEU A 133 11.08 -4.19 -8.72
N ALA A 134 10.32 -3.23 -8.18
CA ALA A 134 9.97 -1.99 -8.87
C ALA A 134 11.23 -1.20 -9.25
N GLY A 135 12.20 -1.07 -8.34
CA GLY A 135 13.46 -0.36 -8.60
C GLY A 135 14.35 -1.03 -9.64
N ALA A 136 14.35 -2.36 -9.71
CA ALA A 136 15.09 -3.10 -10.74
C ALA A 136 14.52 -2.90 -12.16
N ASN A 137 13.24 -2.55 -12.28
CA ASN A 137 12.53 -2.32 -13.52
C ASN A 137 12.39 -0.82 -13.88
N ALA A 138 12.88 0.08 -13.02
CA ALA A 138 12.77 1.53 -13.24
C ALA A 138 13.73 2.04 -14.33
N ASP A 139 13.28 3.02 -15.12
CA ASP A 139 14.14 3.73 -16.07
C ASP A 139 15.14 4.65 -15.36
N VAL A 140 14.75 5.17 -14.20
CA VAL A 140 15.61 6.00 -13.36
C VAL A 140 15.42 5.57 -11.91
N ARG A 141 16.48 5.09 -11.31
CA ARG A 141 16.52 4.77 -9.87
C ARG A 141 17.34 5.82 -9.13
N ILE A 142 16.77 6.38 -8.06
CA ILE A 142 17.39 7.42 -7.23
C ILE A 142 17.54 6.84 -5.81
N PRO A 143 18.74 6.36 -5.41
CA PRO A 143 18.96 5.85 -4.07
C PRO A 143 18.87 6.96 -3.03
N MET A 144 18.02 6.77 -2.02
CA MET A 144 17.81 7.71 -0.92
C MET A 144 17.48 6.99 0.38
N THR A 145 17.96 7.51 1.50
CA THR A 145 17.50 7.08 2.83
C THR A 145 16.02 7.40 3.02
N VAL A 146 15.34 6.74 3.97
CA VAL A 146 13.92 7.00 4.25
C VAL A 146 13.66 8.49 4.57
N ALA A 147 14.54 9.14 5.32
CA ALA A 147 14.42 10.57 5.61
C ALA A 147 14.53 11.43 4.34
N GLN A 148 15.42 11.09 3.43
CA GLN A 148 15.57 11.78 2.14
C GLN A 148 14.37 11.50 1.21
N GLN A 149 13.78 10.31 1.27
CA GLN A 149 12.55 9.99 0.52
C GLN A 149 11.36 10.86 0.97
N LYS A 150 11.20 11.07 2.29
CA LYS A 150 10.18 11.99 2.82
C LYS A 150 10.40 13.42 2.31
N GLN A 151 11.64 13.90 2.34
CA GLN A 151 11.97 15.22 1.81
C GLN A 151 11.73 15.30 0.28
N ALA A 152 12.12 14.27 -0.47
CA ALA A 152 11.90 14.22 -1.91
C ALA A 152 10.41 14.26 -2.26
N LEU A 153 9.57 13.57 -1.49
CA LEU A 153 8.12 13.60 -1.69
C LEU A 153 7.54 15.00 -1.42
N ALA A 154 7.99 15.67 -0.35
CA ALA A 154 7.61 17.06 -0.08
C ALA A 154 8.09 18.02 -1.19
N ASP A 155 9.32 17.85 -1.67
CA ASP A 155 9.88 18.65 -2.77
C ASP A 155 9.09 18.45 -4.08
N LEU A 156 8.66 17.21 -4.37
CA LEU A 156 7.78 16.90 -5.50
C LEU A 156 6.44 17.64 -5.37
N TYR A 157 5.83 17.60 -4.18
CA TYR A 157 4.58 18.29 -3.93
C TYR A 157 4.70 19.81 -4.20
N TYR A 158 5.68 20.45 -3.58
CA TYR A 158 5.87 21.90 -3.78
C TYR A 158 6.21 22.25 -5.23
N ALA A 159 6.97 21.41 -5.92
CA ALA A 159 7.29 21.63 -7.32
C ALA A 159 6.05 21.49 -8.22
N VAL A 160 5.21 20.48 -8.00
CA VAL A 160 4.00 20.25 -8.80
C VAL A 160 2.93 21.29 -8.51
N VAL A 161 2.67 21.56 -7.24
CA VAL A 161 1.53 22.41 -6.80
C VAL A 161 1.88 23.90 -6.83
N SER A 162 3.08 24.28 -6.35
CA SER A 162 3.46 25.70 -6.19
C SER A 162 4.51 26.16 -7.20
N GLY A 163 5.03 25.28 -8.06
CA GLY A 163 6.09 25.61 -9.01
C GLY A 163 7.47 25.84 -8.38
N ALA A 164 7.66 25.43 -7.10
CA ALA A 164 8.95 25.54 -6.42
C ALA A 164 10.03 24.73 -7.15
N GLN A 165 11.28 25.13 -6.99
CA GLN A 165 12.41 24.42 -7.61
C GLN A 165 13.11 23.56 -6.53
N PRO A 166 13.02 22.21 -6.61
CA PRO A 166 13.78 21.33 -5.73
C PRO A 166 15.29 21.57 -5.86
N LYS A 167 15.99 21.55 -4.72
CA LYS A 167 17.47 21.66 -4.72
C LYS A 167 18.12 20.42 -5.34
N ASN A 168 17.53 19.27 -5.17
CA ASN A 168 18.00 18.02 -5.77
C ASN A 168 17.60 18.01 -7.26
N THR A 169 18.59 18.00 -8.14
CA THR A 169 18.38 18.05 -9.59
C THR A 169 17.64 16.86 -10.17
N GLN A 170 17.76 15.67 -9.55
CA GLN A 170 17.02 14.48 -9.97
C GLN A 170 15.54 14.60 -9.61
N ILE A 171 15.24 15.14 -8.41
CA ILE A 171 13.85 15.42 -7.99
C ILE A 171 13.23 16.53 -8.85
N ALA A 172 14.00 17.58 -9.16
CA ALA A 172 13.54 18.63 -10.07
C ALA A 172 13.17 18.09 -11.46
N LYS A 173 13.98 17.14 -11.99
CA LYS A 173 13.68 16.46 -13.26
C LYS A 173 12.42 15.60 -13.17
N ALA A 174 12.25 14.83 -12.09
CA ALA A 174 11.07 14.01 -11.84
C ALA A 174 9.80 14.88 -11.75
N ALA A 175 9.86 15.97 -10.99
CA ALA A 175 8.75 16.93 -10.88
C ALA A 175 8.38 17.56 -12.22
N LYS A 176 9.39 17.93 -13.03
CA LYS A 176 9.15 18.45 -14.40
C LYS A 176 8.44 17.41 -15.25
N GLN A 177 8.88 16.15 -15.24
CA GLN A 177 8.27 15.08 -16.03
C GLN A 177 6.82 14.81 -15.60
N LEU A 178 6.52 14.82 -14.29
CA LEU A 178 5.14 14.72 -13.79
C LEU A 178 4.27 15.87 -14.31
N LYS A 179 4.77 17.12 -14.24
CA LYS A 179 4.03 18.29 -14.73
C LYS A 179 3.80 18.23 -16.24
N ASP A 180 4.79 17.80 -17.01
CA ASP A 180 4.69 17.66 -18.45
C ASP A 180 3.69 16.56 -18.84
N ALA A 181 3.61 15.47 -18.06
CA ALA A 181 2.66 14.38 -18.25
C ALA A 181 1.21 14.75 -17.87
N LYS A 182 1.02 15.79 -17.06
CA LYS A 182 -0.32 16.25 -16.60
C LYS A 182 -1.12 15.10 -15.98
N SER A 183 -2.35 14.85 -16.44
CA SER A 183 -3.22 13.78 -15.92
C SER A 183 -2.67 12.36 -16.12
N LYS A 184 -1.66 12.19 -16.95
CA LYS A 184 -0.97 10.91 -17.15
C LYS A 184 0.27 10.74 -16.25
N GLY A 185 0.49 11.64 -15.31
CA GLY A 185 1.46 11.50 -14.25
C GLY A 185 0.82 10.87 -13.01
N VAL A 186 1.55 10.00 -12.32
CA VAL A 186 1.10 9.41 -11.05
C VAL A 186 2.25 9.32 -10.05
N VAL A 187 1.93 9.56 -8.78
CA VAL A 187 2.86 9.40 -7.65
C VAL A 187 2.31 8.35 -6.70
N VAL A 188 3.15 7.40 -6.31
CA VAL A 188 2.84 6.42 -5.28
C VAL A 188 3.90 6.44 -4.20
N THR A 189 3.54 6.07 -2.98
CA THR A 189 4.50 5.97 -1.88
C THR A 189 4.27 4.73 -1.03
N GLY A 190 5.36 4.06 -0.67
CA GLY A 190 5.40 2.97 0.30
C GLY A 190 5.92 3.42 1.67
N LEU A 191 6.01 4.73 1.92
CA LEU A 191 6.43 5.24 3.21
C LEU A 191 5.34 5.02 4.26
N ASP A 192 5.70 4.36 5.35
CA ASP A 192 4.81 4.13 6.49
C ASP A 192 4.70 5.40 7.36
N ASP A 193 4.01 6.41 6.80
CA ASP A 193 3.82 7.73 7.40
C ASP A 193 2.57 8.37 6.80
N VAL A 194 1.59 8.70 7.64
CA VAL A 194 0.30 9.25 7.19
C VAL A 194 0.47 10.55 6.39
N ASN A 195 1.43 11.42 6.76
CA ASN A 195 1.67 12.66 6.04
C ASN A 195 2.27 12.40 4.66
N ALA A 196 3.17 11.41 4.54
CA ALA A 196 3.71 11.00 3.24
C ALA A 196 2.58 10.48 2.31
N GLN A 197 1.68 9.67 2.85
CA GLN A 197 0.52 9.18 2.10
C GLN A 197 -0.40 10.35 1.67
N LEU A 198 -0.71 11.28 2.58
CA LEU A 198 -1.50 12.49 2.26
C LEU A 198 -0.85 13.33 1.15
N VAL A 199 0.47 13.48 1.19
CA VAL A 199 1.21 14.24 0.16
C VAL A 199 1.12 13.56 -1.21
N ALA A 200 1.24 12.23 -1.28
CA ALA A 200 1.08 11.50 -2.53
C ALA A 200 -0.35 11.66 -3.11
N LEU A 201 -1.38 11.54 -2.27
CA LEU A 201 -2.77 11.79 -2.68
C LEU A 201 -2.96 13.23 -3.18
N ALA A 202 -2.39 14.22 -2.49
CA ALA A 202 -2.47 15.62 -2.88
C ALA A 202 -1.80 15.91 -4.23
N ILE A 203 -0.65 15.27 -4.52
CA ILE A 203 0.00 15.38 -5.84
C ILE A 203 -0.89 14.78 -6.93
N ASN A 204 -1.44 13.59 -6.73
CA ASN A 204 -2.31 12.94 -7.71
C ASN A 204 -3.59 13.75 -7.97
N ASN A 205 -4.18 14.34 -6.93
CA ASN A 205 -5.31 15.24 -7.06
C ASN A 205 -4.94 16.52 -7.85
N ALA A 206 -3.78 17.12 -7.59
CA ALA A 206 -3.32 18.30 -8.31
C ALA A 206 -3.03 18.02 -9.78
N LEU A 207 -2.53 16.83 -10.10
CA LEU A 207 -2.33 16.35 -11.48
C LEU A 207 -3.63 15.95 -12.15
N GLN A 208 -4.71 15.72 -11.41
CA GLN A 208 -5.93 15.05 -11.88
C GLN A 208 -5.58 13.70 -12.54
N SER A 209 -4.76 12.90 -11.84
CA SER A 209 -4.17 11.68 -12.39
C SER A 209 -5.24 10.68 -12.83
N GLU A 210 -5.23 10.28 -14.11
CA GLU A 210 -6.10 9.25 -14.66
C GLU A 210 -5.75 7.83 -14.15
N ALA A 211 -4.51 7.66 -13.69
CA ALA A 211 -4.03 6.40 -13.10
C ALA A 211 -4.46 6.23 -11.64
N PHE A 212 -5.08 7.25 -11.02
CA PHE A 212 -5.57 7.23 -9.65
C PHE A 212 -7.06 7.53 -9.65
N ASN A 213 -7.87 6.58 -9.19
CA ASN A 213 -9.31 6.77 -9.04
C ASN A 213 -9.75 6.51 -7.60
N PRO A 214 -10.09 7.54 -6.82
CA PRO A 214 -10.54 7.37 -5.46
C PRO A 214 -11.92 6.71 -5.33
N SER A 215 -12.71 6.64 -6.40
CA SER A 215 -14.02 5.98 -6.38
C SER A 215 -13.95 4.46 -6.52
N ASP A 216 -12.80 3.92 -6.93
CA ASP A 216 -12.58 2.48 -7.12
C ASP A 216 -11.77 1.86 -5.96
N ALA A 217 -11.64 2.55 -4.83
CA ALA A 217 -10.89 2.13 -3.66
C ALA A 217 -11.67 1.14 -2.77
#